data_bb0c62ec4e90e86b2ca1c9b8895453dd
#
_entry.id   bb0c62ec4e90e86b2ca1c9b8895453dd
#
_cell.length_a   1.000
_cell.length_b   1.000
_cell.length_c   1.000
_cell.angle_alpha   90.00
_cell.angle_beta   90.00
_cell.angle_gamma   90.00
#
_symmetry.space_group_name_H-M   'P 1'
#
loop_
_entity.id
_entity.type
_entity.pdbx_description
1 polymer ?
#
loop_
_entity_poly.entity_id
_entity_poly.type
_entity_poly.pdbx_seq_one_letter_code
_entity_poly.pdbx_strand_id
1 'polypeptide(L)'
;ALYNYLFARQHGGDLVFRIEDTDSHRFVPGAEDYILESFKWLGIKFDEGVSFGGDHGPYRQSERRDIYKKYVNQLLDAGKAYIAFDTPEQLEAKRAEIQNFQYDAHTRMQMRNSLTLSKEEVDQFIADRDQ
;
A
#
# COMPACT_ATOMS: atom_id res chain seq x y z
N ALA A 1 -3.76 -11.29 15.20
CA ALA A 1 -2.50 -11.13 16.00
C ALA A 1 -2.17 -12.40 16.77
N LEU A 2 -3.08 -12.96 17.60
CA LEU A 2 -2.79 -14.11 18.46
C LEU A 2 -2.27 -15.34 17.69
N TYR A 3 -2.91 -15.73 16.60
CA TYR A 3 -2.46 -16.86 15.78
C TYR A 3 -1.04 -16.65 15.24
N ASN A 4 -0.74 -15.46 14.74
CA ASN A 4 0.60 -15.14 14.23
C ASN A 4 1.64 -15.19 15.36
N TYR A 5 1.28 -14.69 16.55
CA TYR A 5 2.14 -14.76 17.73
C TYR A 5 2.45 -16.20 18.12
N LEU A 6 1.43 -17.03 18.26
CA LEU A 6 1.60 -18.44 18.62
C LEU A 6 2.40 -19.21 17.57
N PHE A 7 2.12 -18.94 16.28
CA PHE A 7 2.86 -19.56 15.18
C PHE A 7 4.34 -19.17 15.19
N ALA A 8 4.65 -17.87 15.32
CA ALA A 8 6.03 -17.41 15.43
C ALA A 8 6.76 -18.06 16.60
N ARG A 9 6.14 -18.09 17.79
CA ARG A 9 6.77 -18.71 18.99
C ARG A 9 6.96 -20.22 18.84
N GLN A 10 6.01 -20.92 18.24
CA GLN A 10 6.11 -22.36 17.99
C GLN A 10 7.26 -22.71 17.04
N HIS A 11 7.53 -21.86 16.05
CA HIS A 11 8.54 -22.13 15.03
C HIS A 11 9.87 -21.38 15.24
N GLY A 12 10.04 -20.68 16.37
CA GLY A 12 11.24 -19.91 16.65
C GLY A 12 11.47 -18.73 15.70
N GLY A 13 10.39 -18.20 15.12
CA GLY A 13 10.42 -17.05 14.23
C GLY A 13 10.13 -15.74 14.94
N ASP A 14 10.40 -14.63 14.25
CA ASP A 14 10.16 -13.27 14.74
C ASP A 14 8.75 -12.80 14.42
N LEU A 15 8.13 -12.07 15.34
CA LEU A 15 6.87 -11.40 15.16
C LEU A 15 7.12 -9.91 14.92
N VAL A 16 6.79 -9.44 13.73
CA VAL A 16 6.99 -8.05 13.31
C VAL A 16 5.67 -7.28 13.36
N PHE A 17 5.68 -6.09 13.96
CA PHE A 17 4.53 -5.18 13.99
C PHE A 17 4.70 -4.03 13.01
N ARG A 18 3.88 -4.00 11.96
CA ARG A 18 3.80 -2.94 10.95
C ARG A 18 2.47 -2.23 11.01
N ILE A 19 2.51 -0.92 10.75
CA ILE A 19 1.32 -0.07 10.60
C ILE A 19 1.15 0.30 9.13
N GLU A 20 -0.04 0.04 8.59
CA GLU A 20 -0.45 0.39 7.24
C GLU A 20 -1.31 1.67 7.29
N ASP A 21 -0.64 2.81 7.35
CA ASP A 21 -1.20 4.15 7.59
C ASP A 21 -1.36 4.99 6.31
N THR A 22 -1.42 4.37 5.15
CA THR A 22 -1.53 5.08 3.86
C THR A 22 -2.96 5.51 3.51
N ASP A 23 -3.98 5.00 4.20
CA ASP A 23 -5.37 5.42 4.02
C ASP A 23 -5.75 6.51 5.01
N SER A 24 -5.55 7.77 4.60
CA SER A 24 -5.85 8.95 5.42
C SER A 24 -7.35 9.12 5.75
N HIS A 25 -8.25 8.55 4.93
CA HIS A 25 -9.70 8.65 5.15
C HIS A 25 -10.17 7.80 6.35
N ARG A 26 -9.40 6.78 6.70
CA ARG A 26 -9.69 5.88 7.84
C ARG A 26 -8.82 6.17 9.06
N PHE A 27 -8.13 7.31 9.07
CA PHE A 27 -7.29 7.68 10.21
C PHE A 27 -8.15 7.97 11.45
N VAL A 28 -7.85 7.28 12.54
CA VAL A 28 -8.48 7.49 13.85
C VAL A 28 -7.40 7.91 14.86
N PRO A 29 -7.46 9.15 15.39
CA PRO A 29 -6.50 9.60 16.39
C PRO A 29 -6.48 8.66 17.60
N GLY A 30 -5.27 8.31 18.08
CA GLY A 30 -5.09 7.43 19.26
C GLY A 30 -5.29 5.94 18.98
N ALA A 31 -5.67 5.52 17.78
CA ALA A 31 -5.87 4.10 17.45
C ALA A 31 -4.59 3.29 17.61
N GLU A 32 -3.44 3.86 17.28
CA GLU A 32 -2.15 3.19 17.41
C GLU A 32 -1.82 2.90 18.88
N ASP A 33 -1.96 3.89 19.75
CA ASP A 33 -1.71 3.72 21.18
C ASP A 33 -2.63 2.66 21.78
N TYR A 34 -3.91 2.70 21.39
CA TYR A 34 -4.89 1.70 21.82
C TYR A 34 -4.51 0.27 21.37
N ILE A 35 -4.02 0.11 20.15
CA ILE A 35 -3.55 -1.18 19.64
C ILE A 35 -2.34 -1.67 20.46
N LEU A 36 -1.37 -0.81 20.73
CA LEU A 36 -0.17 -1.15 21.50
C LEU A 36 -0.53 -1.52 22.95
N GLU A 37 -1.43 -0.78 23.59
CA GLU A 37 -1.94 -1.09 24.93
C GLU A 37 -2.66 -2.44 24.97
N SER A 38 -3.48 -2.73 23.95
CA SER A 38 -4.19 -4.00 23.83
C SER A 38 -3.22 -5.18 23.70
N PHE A 39 -2.16 -5.04 22.92
CA PHE A 39 -1.12 -6.08 22.82
C PHE A 39 -0.36 -6.28 24.14
N LYS A 40 -0.05 -5.17 24.81
CA LYS A 40 0.58 -5.22 26.14
C LYS A 40 -0.32 -5.95 27.15
N TRP A 41 -1.61 -5.64 27.15
CA TRP A 41 -2.59 -6.30 28.03
C TRP A 41 -2.70 -7.80 27.75
N LEU A 42 -2.66 -8.20 26.45
CA LEU A 42 -2.67 -9.61 26.02
C LEU A 42 -1.34 -10.35 26.25
N GLY A 43 -0.28 -9.65 26.68
CA GLY A 43 1.06 -10.23 26.82
C GLY A 43 1.73 -10.58 25.51
N ILE A 44 1.24 -10.06 24.36
CA ILE A 44 1.84 -10.26 23.04
C ILE A 44 3.07 -9.36 22.91
N LYS A 45 4.22 -9.97 22.68
CA LYS A 45 5.50 -9.28 22.50
C LYS A 45 5.93 -9.38 21.04
N PHE A 46 6.31 -8.23 20.47
CA PHE A 46 6.90 -8.14 19.15
C PHE A 46 8.42 -8.13 19.24
N ASP A 47 9.07 -8.71 18.25
CA ASP A 47 10.53 -8.76 18.16
C ASP A 47 11.05 -7.53 17.39
N GLU A 48 10.27 -7.07 16.38
CA GLU A 48 10.51 -5.83 15.64
C GLU A 48 9.21 -5.06 15.41
N GLY A 49 9.31 -3.76 15.14
CA GLY A 49 8.14 -2.98 14.72
C GLY A 49 8.11 -1.53 15.15
N VAL A 50 6.97 -0.90 14.93
CA VAL A 50 6.73 0.46 15.41
C VAL A 50 6.91 0.49 16.92
N SER A 51 7.72 1.42 17.44
CA SER A 51 8.08 1.58 18.84
C SER A 51 8.98 0.47 19.44
N PHE A 52 9.33 -0.56 18.68
CA PHE A 52 10.22 -1.65 19.12
C PHE A 52 11.59 -1.58 18.44
N GLY A 53 11.69 -0.93 17.27
CA GLY A 53 12.88 -0.92 16.44
C GLY A 53 13.09 -2.22 15.67
N GLY A 54 14.31 -2.48 15.23
CA GLY A 54 14.70 -3.67 14.48
C GLY A 54 15.40 -3.33 13.16
N ASP A 55 15.87 -4.35 12.44
CA ASP A 55 16.73 -4.19 11.27
C ASP A 55 15.98 -3.97 9.95
N HIS A 56 14.65 -4.19 9.94
CA HIS A 56 13.80 -4.15 8.74
C HIS A 56 12.92 -2.90 8.65
N GLY A 57 13.24 -1.84 9.44
CA GLY A 57 12.53 -0.56 9.43
C GLY A 57 12.59 0.16 8.07
N PRO A 58 11.84 1.26 7.96
CA PRO A 58 10.81 1.75 8.88
C PRO A 58 9.56 0.85 8.88
N TYR A 59 8.79 0.87 9.99
CA TYR A 59 7.65 -0.04 10.20
C TYR A 59 6.28 0.63 9.98
N ARG A 60 6.25 1.93 9.66
CA ARG A 60 5.07 2.62 9.13
C ARG A 60 5.12 2.60 7.62
N GLN A 61 4.02 2.24 6.97
CA GLN A 61 3.99 2.14 5.51
C GLN A 61 4.22 3.50 4.84
N SER A 62 3.71 4.59 5.44
CA SER A 62 3.92 5.96 4.95
C SER A 62 5.40 6.38 4.89
N GLU A 63 6.23 5.83 5.75
CA GLU A 63 7.67 6.12 5.82
C GLU A 63 8.50 5.30 4.80
N ARG A 64 7.89 4.38 4.07
CA ARG A 64 8.55 3.46 3.14
C ARG A 64 8.48 3.88 1.67
N ARG A 65 8.02 5.09 1.37
CA ARG A 65 7.79 5.58 0.00
C ARG A 65 9.02 5.45 -0.90
N ASP A 66 10.19 5.84 -0.40
CA ASP A 66 11.43 5.78 -1.19
C ASP A 66 11.86 4.35 -1.49
N ILE A 67 11.64 3.44 -0.54
CA ILE A 67 11.88 2.00 -0.73
C ILE A 67 10.95 1.49 -1.83
N TYR A 68 9.66 1.78 -1.76
CA TYR A 68 8.68 1.33 -2.75
C TYR A 68 8.94 1.92 -4.14
N LYS A 69 9.32 3.20 -4.22
CA LYS A 69 9.65 3.87 -5.49
C LYS A 69 10.71 3.12 -6.28
N LYS A 70 11.75 2.64 -5.61
CA LYS A 70 12.80 1.82 -6.25
C LYS A 70 12.22 0.57 -6.92
N TYR A 71 11.38 -0.17 -6.22
CA TYR A 71 10.80 -1.41 -6.75
C TYR A 71 9.70 -1.16 -7.79
N VAL A 72 8.92 -0.10 -7.62
CA VAL A 72 7.93 0.34 -8.63
C VAL A 72 8.63 0.66 -9.95
N ASN A 73 9.73 1.41 -9.92
CA ASN A 73 10.51 1.72 -11.13
C ASN A 73 11.03 0.45 -11.81
N GLN A 74 11.57 -0.50 -11.05
CA GLN A 74 12.01 -1.80 -11.60
C GLN A 74 10.87 -2.56 -12.28
N LEU A 75 9.67 -2.51 -11.72
CA LEU A 75 8.49 -3.16 -12.32
C LEU A 75 8.03 -2.43 -13.59
N LEU A 76 8.07 -1.10 -13.62
CA LEU A 76 7.76 -0.29 -14.79
C LEU A 76 8.76 -0.58 -15.92
N ASP A 77 10.06 -0.55 -15.62
CA ASP A 77 11.13 -0.82 -16.59
C ASP A 77 11.04 -2.24 -17.16
N ALA A 78 10.62 -3.19 -16.34
CA ALA A 78 10.41 -4.59 -16.75
C ALA A 78 9.07 -4.83 -17.46
N GLY A 79 8.21 -3.82 -17.63
CA GLY A 79 6.87 -3.95 -18.21
C GLY A 79 5.90 -4.78 -17.37
N LYS A 80 6.16 -4.90 -16.05
CA LYS A 80 5.32 -5.65 -15.09
C LYS A 80 4.35 -4.77 -14.31
N ALA A 81 4.48 -3.46 -14.46
CA ALA A 81 3.56 -2.46 -13.93
C ALA A 81 3.23 -1.42 -15.00
N TYR A 82 2.20 -0.65 -14.79
CA TYR A 82 1.80 0.48 -15.63
C TYR A 82 1.31 1.63 -14.74
N ILE A 83 1.34 2.87 -15.27
CA ILE A 83 0.86 4.05 -14.56
C ILE A 83 -0.59 4.29 -14.96
N ALA A 84 -1.49 4.43 -13.98
CA ALA A 84 -2.89 4.80 -14.20
C ALA A 84 -3.11 6.30 -13.93
N PHE A 85 -3.90 6.94 -14.79
CA PHE A 85 -4.18 8.38 -14.77
C PHE A 85 -5.67 8.71 -14.56
N ASP A 86 -6.51 7.71 -14.31
CA ASP A 86 -7.92 7.92 -14.05
C ASP A 86 -8.13 8.63 -12.70
N THR A 87 -9.01 9.63 -12.67
CA THR A 87 -9.35 10.33 -11.44
C THR A 87 -10.35 9.52 -10.59
N PRO A 88 -10.48 9.81 -9.28
CA PRO A 88 -11.50 9.18 -8.43
C PRO A 88 -12.91 9.28 -9.02
N GLU A 89 -13.27 10.45 -9.60
CA GLU A 89 -14.58 10.71 -10.20
C GLU A 89 -14.81 9.83 -11.44
N GLN A 90 -13.77 9.63 -12.26
CA GLN A 90 -13.82 8.75 -13.43
C GLN A 90 -13.99 7.29 -13.01
N LEU A 91 -13.32 6.88 -11.94
CA LEU A 91 -13.47 5.53 -11.39
C LEU A 91 -14.87 5.30 -10.80
N GLU A 92 -15.44 6.30 -10.10
CA GLU A 92 -16.82 6.22 -9.58
C GLU A 92 -17.83 6.16 -10.72
N ALA A 93 -17.66 6.94 -11.78
CA ALA A 93 -18.51 6.85 -12.97
C ALA A 93 -18.48 5.43 -13.58
N LYS A 94 -17.31 4.83 -13.67
CA LYS A 94 -17.17 3.45 -14.15
C LYS A 94 -17.81 2.41 -13.23
N ARG A 95 -17.75 2.60 -11.93
CA ARG A 95 -18.45 1.74 -10.95
C ARG A 95 -19.96 1.85 -11.05
N ALA A 96 -20.47 3.03 -11.43
CA ALA A 96 -21.91 3.21 -11.67
C ALA A 96 -22.39 2.56 -12.98
N GLU A 97 -21.54 2.54 -14.02
CA GLU A 97 -21.86 1.93 -15.31
C GLU A 97 -21.74 0.39 -15.30
N ILE A 98 -20.75 -0.14 -14.60
CA ILE A 98 -20.38 -1.57 -14.65
C ILE A 98 -20.53 -2.17 -13.26
N GLN A 99 -21.45 -3.12 -13.13
CA GLN A 99 -21.64 -3.85 -11.87
C GLN A 99 -20.37 -4.61 -11.48
N ASN A 100 -19.93 -4.45 -10.23
CA ASN A 100 -18.70 -5.05 -9.71
C ASN A 100 -17.42 -4.64 -10.48
N PHE A 101 -17.37 -3.42 -10.99
CA PHE A 101 -16.19 -2.91 -11.69
C PHE A 101 -14.91 -3.10 -10.86
N GLN A 102 -13.88 -3.68 -11.49
CA GLN A 102 -12.53 -3.81 -10.99
C GLN A 102 -11.56 -3.23 -12.02
N TYR A 103 -10.54 -2.51 -11.56
CA TYR A 103 -9.45 -2.08 -12.44
C TYR A 103 -8.45 -3.24 -12.57
N ASP A 104 -8.71 -4.14 -13.50
CA ASP A 104 -7.99 -5.41 -13.66
C ASP A 104 -7.45 -5.63 -15.09
N ALA A 105 -7.00 -6.84 -15.39
CA ALA A 105 -6.48 -7.19 -16.70
C ALA A 105 -7.50 -7.09 -17.84
N HIS A 106 -8.81 -7.17 -17.56
CA HIS A 106 -9.88 -7.11 -18.55
C HIS A 106 -10.30 -5.67 -18.83
N THR A 107 -10.39 -4.84 -17.79
CA THR A 107 -10.92 -3.48 -17.88
C THR A 107 -9.83 -2.44 -18.13
N ARG A 108 -8.57 -2.67 -17.73
CA ARG A 108 -7.47 -1.70 -17.86
C ARG A 108 -7.27 -1.16 -19.27
N MET A 109 -7.57 -1.96 -20.31
CA MET A 109 -7.42 -1.52 -21.70
C MET A 109 -8.51 -0.55 -22.16
N GLN A 110 -9.54 -0.31 -21.33
CA GLN A 110 -10.60 0.69 -21.53
C GLN A 110 -10.39 1.93 -20.65
N MET A 111 -9.30 1.97 -19.90
CA MET A 111 -8.99 2.99 -18.90
C MET A 111 -7.79 3.83 -19.34
N ARG A 112 -7.58 4.98 -18.68
CA ARG A 112 -6.49 5.92 -19.02
C ARG A 112 -5.21 5.51 -18.28
N ASN A 113 -4.32 4.86 -18.98
CA ASN A 113 -3.05 4.39 -18.39
C ASN A 113 -1.94 4.34 -19.44
N SER A 114 -0.71 4.11 -18.99
CA SER A 114 0.48 4.09 -19.85
C SER A 114 0.53 2.94 -20.88
N LEU A 115 -0.46 2.02 -20.88
CA LEU A 115 -0.60 1.00 -21.92
C LEU A 115 -1.56 1.44 -23.04
N THR A 116 -2.42 2.44 -22.79
CA THR A 116 -3.50 2.87 -23.69
C THR A 116 -3.27 4.26 -24.28
N LEU A 117 -2.43 5.06 -23.64
CA LEU A 117 -2.08 6.42 -24.05
C LEU A 117 -0.78 6.44 -24.88
N SER A 118 -0.62 7.46 -25.72
CA SER A 118 0.64 7.73 -26.40
C SER A 118 1.74 8.13 -25.41
N LYS A 119 3.00 8.00 -25.82
CA LYS A 119 4.13 8.40 -24.98
C LYS A 119 4.07 9.87 -24.60
N GLU A 120 3.71 10.73 -25.54
CA GLU A 120 3.59 12.18 -25.37
C GLU A 120 2.54 12.52 -24.31
N GLU A 121 1.38 11.84 -24.33
CA GLU A 121 0.33 12.01 -23.32
C GLU A 121 0.77 11.53 -21.95
N VAL A 122 1.46 10.39 -21.86
CA VAL A 122 2.00 9.86 -20.61
C VAL A 122 3.00 10.84 -20.00
N ASP A 123 3.95 11.34 -20.80
CA ASP A 123 4.97 12.30 -20.35
C ASP A 123 4.32 13.61 -19.86
N GLN A 124 3.27 14.09 -20.54
CA GLN A 124 2.50 15.26 -20.11
C GLN A 124 1.79 15.03 -18.76
N PHE A 125 1.08 13.91 -18.58
CA PHE A 125 0.39 13.60 -17.33
C PHE A 125 1.35 13.43 -16.14
N ILE A 126 2.55 12.90 -16.38
CA ILE A 126 3.58 12.81 -15.33
C ILE A 126 4.06 14.22 -14.96
N ALA A 127 4.34 15.08 -15.94
CA ALA A 127 4.78 16.45 -15.70
C ALA A 127 3.73 17.30 -14.96
N ASP A 128 2.45 17.16 -15.29
CA ASP A 128 1.35 17.89 -14.65
C ASP A 128 1.13 17.46 -13.19
N ARG A 129 1.51 16.24 -12.83
CA ARG A 129 1.38 15.71 -11.47
C ARG A 129 2.49 16.18 -10.54
N ASP A 130 3.65 16.49 -11.08
CA ASP A 130 4.83 16.92 -10.31
C ASP A 130 4.83 18.45 -10.01
N GLN A 131 3.79 19.19 -10.46
CA GLN A 131 3.52 20.59 -10.14
C GLN A 131 2.53 20.73 -8.97
#